data_8e7d99ea911a72a0165e501950814acf
#
_entry.id   8e7d99ea911a72a0165e501950814acf
#
_cell.length_a   1.000
_cell.length_b   1.000
_cell.length_c   1.000
_cell.angle_alpha   90.00
_cell.angle_beta   90.00
_cell.angle_gamma   90.00
#
_symmetry.space_group_name_H-M   'P 1'
#
loop_
_entity.id
_entity.type
_entity.pdbx_description
1 polymer ?
#
loop_
_entity_poly.entity_id
_entity_poly.type
_entity_poly.pdbx_seq_one_letter_code
_entity_poly.pdbx_strand_id
1 'polypeptide(L)'
;MITDPPPRAARKRADFSRSEAIPKLPLPPPEAVRAATQTLFAAMASGEKTAVSKAAAQVTGELSRFYGVPEPEVKVLGVRPHVVTDGVCTYQLFGDYTPALQRIRVWMRTAIRGQVSSPKALLNTLLHELCHHLDATHLGCPDSPHTRGFFTRVDQLYHFALATPEHARRPLHWVRRGTRWQIDWQRTRARPAAPASNAQTDDDPRDP
;
A
#
# COMPACT_ATOMS: atom_id res chain seq x y z
N MET A 1 4.33 -6.69 -6.94
CA MET A 1 4.09 -5.33 -7.47
C MET A 1 5.27 -4.95 -8.35
N ILE A 2 5.00 -4.30 -9.48
CA ILE A 2 6.00 -3.86 -10.46
C ILE A 2 5.69 -2.43 -10.87
N THR A 3 6.73 -1.60 -11.05
CA THR A 3 6.56 -0.20 -11.47
C THR A 3 6.13 -0.10 -12.93
N ASP A 4 5.55 1.04 -13.30
CA ASP A 4 5.41 1.39 -14.71
C ASP A 4 6.79 1.61 -15.35
N PRO A 5 6.92 1.44 -16.68
CA PRO A 5 8.13 1.85 -17.36
C PRO A 5 8.16 3.39 -17.48
N PRO A 6 9.35 4.01 -17.52
CA PRO A 6 9.44 5.45 -17.75
C PRO A 6 8.74 5.82 -19.07
N PRO A 7 7.81 6.78 -19.05
CA PRO A 7 7.03 7.15 -20.23
C PRO A 7 7.87 7.92 -21.25
N ARG A 8 7.49 7.79 -22.54
CA ARG A 8 8.17 8.50 -23.64
C ARG A 8 7.75 9.96 -23.75
N ALA A 9 6.46 10.26 -23.48
CA ALA A 9 5.93 11.62 -23.59
C ALA A 9 6.51 12.52 -22.48
N ALA A 10 6.95 13.73 -22.83
CA ALA A 10 7.64 14.65 -21.91
C ALA A 10 6.81 14.98 -20.67
N ARG A 11 5.51 15.32 -20.86
CA ARG A 11 4.60 15.61 -19.73
C ARG A 11 4.50 14.44 -18.74
N LYS A 12 4.24 13.25 -19.24
CA LYS A 12 4.15 12.04 -18.40
C LYS A 12 5.47 11.70 -17.73
N ARG A 13 6.60 12.04 -18.37
CA ARG A 13 7.93 11.87 -17.77
C ARG A 13 8.17 12.80 -16.59
N ALA A 14 7.65 14.04 -16.66
CA ALA A 14 7.71 14.97 -15.53
C ALA A 14 6.96 14.45 -14.33
N ASP A 15 5.72 13.94 -14.51
CA ASP A 15 4.92 13.33 -13.44
C ASP A 15 5.60 12.07 -12.89
N PHE A 16 6.15 11.22 -13.76
CA PHE A 16 6.91 10.04 -13.35
C PHE A 16 8.11 10.42 -12.48
N SER A 17 8.92 11.39 -12.91
CA SER A 17 10.08 11.84 -12.14
C SER A 17 9.69 12.47 -10.80
N ARG A 18 8.61 13.25 -10.76
CA ARG A 18 8.08 13.84 -9.52
C ARG A 18 7.60 12.77 -8.56
N SER A 19 6.78 11.82 -9.02
CA SER A 19 6.30 10.71 -8.22
C SER A 19 7.45 9.85 -7.66
N GLU A 20 8.48 9.60 -8.48
CA GLU A 20 9.69 8.84 -8.05
C GLU A 20 10.49 9.60 -6.99
N ALA A 21 10.59 10.94 -7.10
CA ALA A 21 11.37 11.77 -6.19
C ALA A 21 10.72 11.98 -4.81
N ILE A 22 9.42 11.69 -4.67
CA ILE A 22 8.67 11.87 -3.41
C ILE A 22 8.32 10.49 -2.82
N PRO A 23 9.24 9.82 -2.12
CA PRO A 23 8.98 8.49 -1.56
C PRO A 23 8.20 8.52 -0.24
N LYS A 24 8.11 9.68 0.41
CA LYS A 24 7.43 9.83 1.71
C LYS A 24 6.56 11.08 1.73
N LEU A 25 5.48 11.00 2.50
CA LEU A 25 4.56 12.09 2.79
C LEU A 25 4.68 12.49 4.27
N PRO A 26 4.40 13.75 4.63
CA PRO A 26 4.12 14.12 6.02
C PRO A 26 3.01 13.23 6.57
N LEU A 27 3.09 12.85 7.85
CA LEU A 27 2.06 12.02 8.47
C LEU A 27 1.25 12.83 9.47
N PRO A 28 -0.09 12.64 9.55
CA PRO A 28 -0.93 13.28 10.57
C PRO A 28 -0.63 12.74 11.98
N PRO A 29 -1.21 13.37 13.02
CA PRO A 29 -1.35 12.71 14.32
C PRO A 29 -2.00 11.34 14.14
N PRO A 30 -1.49 10.27 14.78
CA PRO A 30 -1.86 8.91 14.42
C PRO A 30 -3.23 8.45 14.90
N GLU A 31 -3.81 9.14 15.91
CA GLU A 31 -4.95 8.65 16.67
C GLU A 31 -6.19 8.43 15.80
N ALA A 32 -6.57 9.46 15.02
CA ALA A 32 -7.78 9.42 14.19
C ALA A 32 -7.68 8.34 13.08
N VAL A 33 -6.54 8.28 12.38
CA VAL A 33 -6.33 7.28 11.30
C VAL A 33 -6.30 5.87 11.86
N ARG A 34 -5.69 5.65 13.02
CA ARG A 34 -5.63 4.33 13.66
C ARG A 34 -6.99 3.89 14.18
N ALA A 35 -7.76 4.79 14.79
CA ALA A 35 -9.13 4.51 15.22
C ALA A 35 -10.02 4.14 14.03
N ALA A 36 -9.96 4.89 12.93
CA ALA A 36 -10.68 4.60 11.70
C ALA A 36 -10.26 3.24 11.10
N THR A 37 -8.96 2.89 11.17
CA THR A 37 -8.45 1.58 10.72
C THR A 37 -8.98 0.43 11.57
N GLN A 38 -9.06 0.59 12.88
CA GLN A 38 -9.67 -0.40 13.78
C GLN A 38 -11.15 -0.58 13.48
N THR A 39 -11.88 0.52 13.26
CA THR A 39 -13.29 0.49 12.84
C THR A 39 -13.46 -0.27 11.52
N LEU A 40 -12.56 -0.06 10.55
CA LEU A 40 -12.56 -0.79 9.28
C LEU A 40 -12.36 -2.30 9.50
N PHE A 41 -11.45 -2.69 10.39
CA PHE A 41 -11.18 -4.10 10.69
C PHE A 41 -12.37 -4.75 11.38
N ALA A 42 -13.02 -4.07 12.31
CA ALA A 42 -14.25 -4.56 12.95
C ALA A 42 -15.40 -4.70 11.94
N ALA A 43 -15.57 -3.71 11.05
CA ALA A 43 -16.56 -3.79 9.98
C ALA A 43 -16.29 -4.96 9.01
N MET A 44 -15.03 -5.21 8.66
CA MET A 44 -14.65 -6.37 7.82
C MET A 44 -14.99 -7.71 8.48
N ALA A 45 -14.89 -7.82 9.80
CA ALA A 45 -15.27 -9.02 10.54
C ALA A 45 -16.77 -9.30 10.48
N SER A 46 -17.62 -8.27 10.41
CA SER A 46 -19.08 -8.44 10.23
C SER A 46 -19.46 -8.89 8.82
N GLY A 47 -18.61 -8.64 7.81
CA GLY A 47 -18.87 -8.91 6.41
C GLY A 47 -19.95 -8.01 5.77
N GLU A 48 -20.46 -7.01 6.50
CA GLU A 48 -21.49 -6.08 6.06
C GLU A 48 -20.90 -4.98 5.16
N LYS A 49 -21.25 -5.04 3.87
CA LYS A 49 -20.72 -4.14 2.84
C LYS A 49 -20.92 -2.66 3.16
N THR A 50 -22.06 -2.26 3.70
CA THR A 50 -22.37 -0.87 4.03
C THR A 50 -21.48 -0.37 5.19
N ALA A 51 -21.31 -1.19 6.24
CA ALA A 51 -20.43 -0.88 7.36
C ALA A 51 -18.97 -0.75 6.90
N VAL A 52 -18.50 -1.68 6.06
CA VAL A 52 -17.15 -1.62 5.48
C VAL A 52 -16.96 -0.38 4.62
N SER A 53 -17.97 -0.01 3.80
CA SER A 53 -17.89 1.19 2.95
C SER A 53 -17.78 2.48 3.79
N LYS A 54 -18.58 2.60 4.84
CA LYS A 54 -18.55 3.74 5.76
C LYS A 54 -17.19 3.84 6.48
N ALA A 55 -16.69 2.72 6.99
CA ALA A 55 -15.41 2.69 7.69
C ALA A 55 -14.21 2.94 6.75
N ALA A 56 -14.27 2.44 5.50
CA ALA A 56 -13.25 2.74 4.48
C ALA A 56 -13.24 4.22 4.12
N ALA A 57 -14.41 4.84 3.95
CA ALA A 57 -14.52 6.29 3.72
C ALA A 57 -13.97 7.09 4.90
N GLN A 58 -14.12 6.63 6.13
CA GLN A 58 -13.55 7.27 7.30
C GLN A 58 -12.02 7.28 7.27
N VAL A 59 -11.38 6.15 6.93
CA VAL A 59 -9.91 6.07 6.80
C VAL A 59 -9.40 7.06 5.75
N THR A 60 -10.02 7.08 4.56
CA THR A 60 -9.61 7.99 3.49
C THR A 60 -9.90 9.45 3.83
N GLY A 61 -11.01 9.73 4.51
CA GLY A 61 -11.41 11.07 4.94
C GLY A 61 -10.43 11.67 5.93
N GLU A 62 -9.97 10.90 6.94
CA GLU A 62 -8.97 11.39 7.91
C GLU A 62 -7.67 11.83 7.22
N LEU A 63 -7.20 11.04 6.25
CA LEU A 63 -6.00 11.37 5.50
C LEU A 63 -6.24 12.54 4.54
N SER A 64 -7.37 12.58 3.84
CA SER A 64 -7.69 13.67 2.91
C SER A 64 -7.80 15.03 3.62
N ARG A 65 -8.44 15.07 4.79
CA ARG A 65 -8.52 16.29 5.62
C ARG A 65 -7.13 16.79 6.02
N PHE A 66 -6.24 15.88 6.44
CA PHE A 66 -4.88 16.27 6.82
C PHE A 66 -4.11 16.87 5.64
N TYR A 67 -4.23 16.30 4.44
CA TYR A 67 -3.56 16.85 3.25
C TYR A 67 -4.27 18.03 2.61
N GLY A 68 -5.42 18.44 3.14
CA GLY A 68 -6.20 19.57 2.62
C GLY A 68 -6.77 19.33 1.22
N VAL A 69 -7.12 18.08 0.90
CA VAL A 69 -7.69 17.68 -0.40
C VAL A 69 -9.15 17.24 -0.23
N PRO A 70 -9.97 17.27 -1.30
CA PRO A 70 -11.33 16.74 -1.26
C PRO A 70 -11.33 15.27 -0.81
N GLU A 71 -12.35 14.88 -0.04
CA GLU A 71 -12.53 13.48 0.33
C GLU A 71 -13.03 12.67 -0.89
N PRO A 72 -12.38 11.57 -1.26
CA PRO A 72 -12.86 10.75 -2.37
C PRO A 72 -14.14 10.00 -2.01
N GLU A 73 -15.03 9.81 -2.98
CA GLU A 73 -16.14 8.86 -2.82
C GLU A 73 -15.59 7.43 -2.74
N VAL A 74 -15.85 6.72 -1.64
CA VAL A 74 -15.40 5.33 -1.47
C VAL A 74 -16.56 4.37 -1.67
N LYS A 75 -16.40 3.43 -2.60
CA LYS A 75 -17.35 2.33 -2.84
C LYS A 75 -16.70 0.98 -2.56
N VAL A 76 -17.23 0.25 -1.59
CA VAL A 76 -16.86 -1.13 -1.35
C VAL A 76 -17.80 -2.04 -2.12
N LEU A 77 -17.23 -2.90 -2.96
CA LEU A 77 -17.95 -3.81 -3.85
C LEU A 77 -17.78 -5.26 -3.38
N GLY A 78 -18.55 -6.16 -3.95
CA GLY A 78 -18.57 -7.59 -3.58
C GLY A 78 -17.34 -8.35 -4.10
N VAL A 79 -17.58 -9.30 -5.02
CA VAL A 79 -16.56 -10.17 -5.61
C VAL A 79 -15.71 -9.39 -6.62
N ARG A 80 -14.39 -9.62 -6.59
CA ARG A 80 -13.43 -8.99 -7.51
C ARG A 80 -13.68 -9.40 -8.96
N PRO A 81 -13.66 -8.45 -9.91
CA PRO A 81 -13.54 -8.79 -11.32
C PRO A 81 -12.26 -9.58 -11.58
N HIS A 82 -12.37 -10.61 -12.40
CA HIS A 82 -11.24 -11.48 -12.72
C HIS A 82 -11.38 -12.09 -14.11
N VAL A 83 -10.25 -12.55 -14.65
CA VAL A 83 -10.18 -13.30 -15.90
C VAL A 83 -9.54 -14.65 -15.59
N VAL A 84 -10.12 -15.71 -16.11
CA VAL A 84 -9.59 -17.08 -16.05
C VAL A 84 -9.20 -17.52 -17.45
N THR A 85 -7.97 -17.98 -17.61
CA THR A 85 -7.46 -18.56 -18.87
C THR A 85 -6.92 -19.94 -18.55
N ASP A 86 -7.37 -20.96 -19.26
CA ASP A 86 -6.98 -22.36 -19.07
C ASP A 86 -7.09 -22.85 -17.61
N GLY A 87 -8.19 -22.45 -16.94
CA GLY A 87 -8.45 -22.81 -15.53
C GLY A 87 -7.61 -22.04 -14.50
N VAL A 88 -6.74 -21.15 -14.93
CA VAL A 88 -5.91 -20.32 -14.05
C VAL A 88 -6.41 -18.88 -14.02
N CYS A 89 -6.53 -18.30 -12.83
CA CYS A 89 -6.86 -16.88 -12.68
C CYS A 89 -5.66 -16.03 -13.08
N THR A 90 -5.74 -15.41 -14.26
CA THR A 90 -4.63 -14.62 -14.85
C THR A 90 -4.69 -13.13 -14.52
N TYR A 91 -5.87 -12.64 -14.10
CA TYR A 91 -6.08 -11.24 -13.76
C TYR A 91 -7.10 -11.11 -12.63
N GLN A 92 -6.87 -10.17 -11.72
CA GLN A 92 -7.82 -9.74 -10.67
C GLN A 92 -7.72 -8.24 -10.47
N LEU A 93 -8.86 -7.57 -10.33
CA LEU A 93 -8.92 -6.16 -9.96
C LEU A 93 -9.22 -6.04 -8.46
N PHE A 94 -8.29 -5.48 -7.69
CA PHE A 94 -8.41 -5.31 -6.24
C PHE A 94 -9.08 -3.99 -5.87
N GLY A 95 -8.73 -2.92 -6.56
CA GLY A 95 -9.26 -1.57 -6.44
C GLY A 95 -9.04 -0.81 -7.73
N ASP A 96 -9.66 0.36 -7.83
CA ASP A 96 -9.37 1.38 -8.82
C ASP A 96 -9.71 2.77 -8.28
N TYR A 97 -9.02 3.78 -8.83
CA TYR A 97 -9.30 5.18 -8.63
C TYR A 97 -9.72 5.83 -9.96
N THR A 98 -10.82 6.56 -9.96
CA THR A 98 -11.33 7.32 -11.11
C THR A 98 -11.13 8.82 -10.85
N PRO A 99 -10.10 9.47 -11.44
CA PRO A 99 -9.77 10.87 -11.13
C PRO A 99 -10.91 11.86 -11.43
N ALA A 100 -11.60 11.70 -12.55
CA ALA A 100 -12.69 12.58 -12.95
C ALA A 100 -13.88 12.60 -11.97
N LEU A 101 -14.07 11.53 -11.21
CA LEU A 101 -15.12 11.39 -10.21
C LEU A 101 -14.59 11.49 -8.78
N GLN A 102 -13.28 11.57 -8.62
CA GLN A 102 -12.60 11.47 -7.33
C GLN A 102 -13.11 10.25 -6.53
N ARG A 103 -13.23 9.10 -7.21
CA ARG A 103 -13.86 7.90 -6.67
C ARG A 103 -12.89 6.77 -6.56
N ILE A 104 -12.86 6.15 -5.37
CA ILE A 104 -12.14 4.90 -5.07
C ILE A 104 -13.16 3.77 -5.04
N ARG A 105 -12.87 2.67 -5.77
CA ARG A 105 -13.60 1.41 -5.63
C ARG A 105 -12.65 0.32 -5.12
N VAL A 106 -13.09 -0.46 -4.16
CA VAL A 106 -12.36 -1.62 -3.66
C VAL A 106 -13.30 -2.82 -3.53
N TRP A 107 -12.78 -4.02 -3.75
CA TRP A 107 -13.58 -5.25 -3.68
C TRP A 107 -13.22 -6.05 -2.43
N MET A 108 -14.23 -6.30 -1.59
CA MET A 108 -14.01 -6.96 -0.30
C MET A 108 -13.99 -8.49 -0.38
N ARG A 109 -14.35 -9.10 -1.52
CA ARG A 109 -14.39 -10.55 -1.69
C ARG A 109 -13.43 -11.04 -2.75
N THR A 110 -12.82 -12.22 -2.50
CA THR A 110 -11.90 -12.87 -3.44
C THR A 110 -12.59 -13.28 -4.72
N ALA A 111 -11.84 -13.30 -5.83
CA ALA A 111 -12.35 -13.58 -7.17
C ALA A 111 -12.99 -14.97 -7.30
N ILE A 112 -12.26 -16.01 -6.91
CA ILE A 112 -12.66 -17.41 -7.18
C ILE A 112 -13.60 -17.95 -6.11
N ARG A 113 -13.31 -17.70 -4.84
CA ARG A 113 -14.04 -18.29 -3.72
C ARG A 113 -15.12 -17.39 -3.13
N GLY A 114 -15.20 -16.12 -3.55
CA GLY A 114 -16.15 -15.13 -2.99
C GLY A 114 -15.98 -14.87 -1.49
N GLN A 115 -14.88 -15.33 -0.89
CA GLN A 115 -14.61 -15.17 0.54
C GLN A 115 -14.21 -13.73 0.85
N VAL A 116 -14.54 -13.24 2.04
CA VAL A 116 -14.12 -11.92 2.51
C VAL A 116 -12.58 -11.90 2.57
N SER A 117 -12.00 -10.88 1.96
CA SER A 117 -10.54 -10.66 1.98
C SER A 117 -10.06 -10.37 3.40
N SER A 118 -8.77 -10.58 3.66
CA SER A 118 -8.23 -10.15 4.95
C SER A 118 -8.34 -8.62 5.11
N PRO A 119 -8.64 -8.11 6.31
CA PRO A 119 -8.72 -6.67 6.57
C PRO A 119 -7.46 -5.91 6.15
N LYS A 120 -6.28 -6.51 6.36
CA LYS A 120 -5.00 -5.95 5.95
C LYS A 120 -4.87 -5.84 4.43
N ALA A 121 -5.38 -6.81 3.66
CA ALA A 121 -5.36 -6.74 2.20
C ALA A 121 -6.28 -5.64 1.67
N LEU A 122 -7.49 -5.50 2.24
CA LEU A 122 -8.40 -4.41 1.87
C LEU A 122 -7.81 -3.05 2.20
N LEU A 123 -7.25 -2.86 3.40
CA LEU A 123 -6.58 -1.63 3.80
C LEU A 123 -5.43 -1.27 2.84
N ASN A 124 -4.59 -2.25 2.47
CA ASN A 124 -3.49 -2.00 1.54
C ASN A 124 -4.01 -1.52 0.18
N THR A 125 -5.06 -2.16 -0.35
CA THR A 125 -5.70 -1.72 -1.60
C THR A 125 -6.30 -0.33 -1.46
N LEU A 126 -7.04 -0.06 -0.38
CA LEU A 126 -7.65 1.25 -0.14
C LEU A 126 -6.61 2.38 -0.10
N LEU A 127 -5.49 2.16 0.58
CA LEU A 127 -4.39 3.13 0.66
C LEU A 127 -3.63 3.27 -0.66
N HIS A 128 -3.57 2.21 -1.48
CA HIS A 128 -3.04 2.29 -2.83
C HIS A 128 -3.88 3.23 -3.70
N GLU A 129 -5.20 3.05 -3.71
CA GLU A 129 -6.10 3.91 -4.47
C GLU A 129 -6.14 5.35 -3.90
N LEU A 130 -6.00 5.51 -2.59
CA LEU A 130 -5.84 6.83 -1.97
C LEU A 130 -4.53 7.51 -2.40
N CYS A 131 -3.43 6.77 -2.57
CA CYS A 131 -2.19 7.36 -3.11
C CYS A 131 -2.38 7.89 -4.54
N HIS A 132 -3.17 7.23 -5.38
CA HIS A 132 -3.55 7.78 -6.69
C HIS A 132 -4.33 9.10 -6.56
N HIS A 133 -5.26 9.17 -5.59
CA HIS A 133 -6.00 10.38 -5.30
C HIS A 133 -5.06 11.50 -4.82
N LEU A 134 -4.15 11.22 -3.89
CA LEU A 134 -3.17 12.18 -3.38
C LEU A 134 -2.16 12.63 -4.45
N ASP A 135 -1.72 11.71 -5.32
CA ASP A 135 -0.87 12.06 -6.44
C ASP A 135 -1.54 13.10 -7.35
N ALA A 136 -2.82 12.91 -7.67
CA ALA A 136 -3.57 13.81 -8.54
C ALA A 136 -3.91 15.15 -7.87
N THR A 137 -4.28 15.14 -6.59
CA THR A 137 -4.88 16.32 -5.92
C THR A 137 -3.88 17.08 -5.03
N HIS A 138 -2.86 16.41 -4.49
CA HIS A 138 -1.89 17.00 -3.56
C HIS A 138 -0.50 17.17 -4.18
N LEU A 139 -0.01 16.17 -4.93
CA LEU A 139 1.35 16.16 -5.46
C LEU A 139 1.46 16.74 -6.89
N GLY A 140 0.33 17.05 -7.54
CA GLY A 140 0.31 17.55 -8.91
C GLY A 140 0.84 16.53 -9.92
N CYS A 141 0.56 15.25 -9.71
CA CYS A 141 0.89 14.13 -10.59
C CYS A 141 -0.40 13.49 -11.13
N PRO A 142 -1.17 14.13 -12.03
CA PRO A 142 -2.49 13.64 -12.46
C PRO A 142 -2.43 12.27 -13.17
N ASP A 143 -1.31 11.93 -13.83
CA ASP A 143 -1.10 10.60 -14.43
C ASP A 143 -0.82 9.51 -13.37
N SER A 144 -0.48 9.90 -12.14
CA SER A 144 -0.22 9.02 -10.98
C SER A 144 0.45 7.68 -11.32
N PRO A 145 1.68 7.69 -11.88
CA PRO A 145 2.35 6.48 -12.32
C PRO A 145 2.82 5.64 -11.12
N HIS A 146 2.78 4.31 -11.28
CA HIS A 146 3.35 3.39 -10.30
C HIS A 146 4.88 3.43 -10.31
N THR A 147 5.48 4.34 -9.58
CA THR A 147 6.93 4.46 -9.39
C THR A 147 7.38 3.75 -8.09
N ARG A 148 8.68 3.67 -7.84
CA ARG A 148 9.18 3.24 -6.52
C ARG A 148 8.73 4.22 -5.43
N GLY A 149 8.74 5.53 -5.72
CA GLY A 149 8.23 6.55 -4.82
C GLY A 149 6.77 6.32 -4.48
N PHE A 150 5.92 6.05 -5.47
CA PHE A 150 4.51 5.70 -5.28
C PHE A 150 4.33 4.52 -4.31
N PHE A 151 4.97 3.38 -4.58
CA PHE A 151 4.84 2.20 -3.72
C PHE A 151 5.41 2.42 -2.33
N THR A 152 6.45 3.25 -2.19
CA THR A 152 7.01 3.58 -0.87
C THR A 152 6.05 4.45 -0.06
N ARG A 153 5.30 5.36 -0.69
CA ARG A 153 4.20 6.11 -0.04
C ARG A 153 3.08 5.20 0.43
N VAL A 154 2.66 4.26 -0.42
CA VAL A 154 1.64 3.24 -0.05
C VAL A 154 2.11 2.45 1.18
N ASP A 155 3.33 1.96 1.17
CA ASP A 155 3.94 1.20 2.27
C ASP A 155 4.02 2.03 3.56
N GLN A 156 4.42 3.30 3.44
CA GLN A 156 4.46 4.24 4.56
C GLN A 156 3.09 4.42 5.22
N LEU A 157 2.06 4.74 4.42
CA LEU A 157 0.69 4.94 4.93
C LEU A 157 0.12 3.65 5.52
N TYR A 158 0.41 2.51 4.91
CA TYR A 158 -0.03 1.20 5.39
C TYR A 158 0.56 0.88 6.77
N HIS A 159 1.85 1.03 6.95
CA HIS A 159 2.50 0.80 8.24
C HIS A 159 2.10 1.82 9.29
N PHE A 160 1.84 3.07 8.88
CA PHE A 160 1.33 4.11 9.77
C PHE A 160 -0.07 3.78 10.29
N ALA A 161 -0.99 3.40 9.40
CA ALA A 161 -2.36 3.02 9.75
C ALA A 161 -2.41 1.79 10.66
N LEU A 162 -1.52 0.82 10.46
CA LEU A 162 -1.40 -0.39 11.28
C LEU A 162 -0.67 -0.18 12.62
N ALA A 163 -0.17 1.02 12.91
CA ALA A 163 0.70 1.26 14.05
C ALA A 163 1.90 0.29 14.11
N THR A 164 2.45 -0.10 12.94
CA THR A 164 3.58 -1.02 12.90
C THR A 164 4.80 -0.37 13.56
N PRO A 165 5.39 -1.00 14.60
CA PRO A 165 6.59 -0.47 15.25
C PRO A 165 7.73 -0.30 14.27
N GLU A 166 8.56 0.73 14.44
CA GLU A 166 9.64 1.05 13.51
C GLU A 166 10.61 -0.12 13.30
N HIS A 167 11.01 -0.78 14.38
CA HIS A 167 11.88 -1.96 14.33
C HIS A 167 11.28 -3.16 13.58
N ALA A 168 9.97 -3.20 13.42
CA ALA A 168 9.26 -4.24 12.67
C ALA A 168 9.05 -3.88 11.20
N ARG A 169 9.25 -2.60 10.83
CA ARG A 169 9.16 -2.17 9.43
C ARG A 169 10.36 -2.68 8.66
N ARG A 170 10.13 -3.10 7.45
CA ARG A 170 11.18 -3.56 6.53
C ARG A 170 11.17 -2.66 5.29
N PRO A 171 12.32 -2.15 4.86
CA PRO A 171 12.39 -1.39 3.61
C PRO A 171 12.01 -2.28 2.44
N LEU A 172 11.33 -1.71 1.45
CA LEU A 172 11.02 -2.41 0.22
C LEU A 172 12.31 -2.73 -0.55
N HIS A 173 12.54 -4.01 -0.81
CA HIS A 173 13.65 -4.46 -1.64
C HIS A 173 13.25 -4.45 -3.12
N TRP A 174 14.03 -3.77 -3.95
CA TRP A 174 13.76 -3.59 -5.35
C TRP A 174 14.71 -4.39 -6.23
N VAL A 175 14.16 -5.10 -7.21
CA VAL A 175 14.93 -5.79 -8.24
C VAL A 175 14.58 -5.20 -9.59
N ARG A 176 15.59 -4.88 -10.39
CA ARG A 176 15.40 -4.35 -11.73
C ARG A 176 14.96 -5.44 -12.69
N ARG A 177 13.93 -5.13 -13.51
CA ARG A 177 13.40 -5.99 -14.57
C ARG A 177 13.27 -5.19 -15.87
N GLY A 178 14.32 -5.18 -16.66
CA GLY A 178 14.41 -4.32 -17.84
C GLY A 178 14.34 -2.83 -17.47
N THR A 179 13.31 -2.14 -17.94
CA THR A 179 13.06 -0.71 -17.63
C THR A 179 12.22 -0.48 -16.38
N ARG A 180 11.76 -1.53 -15.73
CA ARG A 180 10.87 -1.49 -14.55
C ARG A 180 11.58 -1.97 -13.31
N TRP A 181 10.98 -1.71 -12.14
CA TRP A 181 11.38 -2.24 -10.86
C TRP A 181 10.28 -3.13 -10.28
N GLN A 182 10.67 -4.22 -9.66
CA GLN A 182 9.78 -5.16 -8.98
C GLN A 182 10.16 -5.26 -7.52
N ILE A 183 9.15 -5.31 -6.63
CA ILE A 183 9.40 -5.57 -5.21
C ILE A 183 9.73 -7.06 -5.04
N ASP A 184 10.88 -7.33 -4.46
CA ASP A 184 11.27 -8.67 -4.00
C ASP A 184 10.67 -8.91 -2.61
N TRP A 185 9.50 -9.55 -2.59
CA TRP A 185 8.80 -9.82 -1.34
C TRP A 185 9.52 -10.84 -0.44
N GLN A 186 10.33 -11.71 -0.99
CA GLN A 186 11.11 -12.67 -0.19
C GLN A 186 12.16 -11.91 0.62
N ARG A 187 12.95 -11.05 -0.03
CA ARG A 187 13.94 -10.21 0.66
C ARG A 187 13.30 -9.17 1.57
N THR A 188 12.21 -8.53 1.14
CA THR A 188 11.49 -7.55 1.95
C THR A 188 11.00 -8.15 3.28
N ARG A 189 10.60 -9.44 3.29
CA ARG A 189 10.10 -10.13 4.48
C ARG A 189 11.17 -10.92 5.23
N ALA A 190 12.36 -11.10 4.65
CA ALA A 190 13.44 -11.84 5.27
C ALA A 190 13.83 -11.20 6.62
N ARG A 191 14.00 -12.04 7.64
CA ARG A 191 14.55 -11.60 8.92
C ARG A 191 16.03 -11.21 8.70
N PRO A 192 16.52 -10.10 9.27
CA PRO A 192 17.97 -9.87 9.28
C PRO A 192 18.65 -11.10 9.89
N ALA A 193 19.75 -11.54 9.30
CA ALA A 193 20.60 -12.52 9.96
C ALA A 193 20.95 -11.98 11.36
N ALA A 194 20.79 -12.81 12.38
CA ALA A 194 21.27 -12.43 13.71
C ALA A 194 22.75 -12.07 13.58
N PRO A 195 23.20 -10.98 14.25
CA PRO A 195 24.63 -10.67 14.28
C PRO A 195 25.36 -11.92 14.78
N ALA A 196 26.41 -12.32 14.07
CA ALA A 196 27.25 -13.43 14.51
C ALA A 196 27.67 -13.11 15.95
N SER A 197 27.31 -13.98 16.90
CA SER A 197 27.82 -13.87 18.26
C SER A 197 29.34 -14.01 18.16
N ASN A 198 30.07 -12.96 18.47
CA ASN A 198 31.48 -13.07 18.72
C ASN A 198 31.63 -14.09 19.88
N ALA A 199 31.97 -15.30 19.53
CA ALA A 199 32.48 -16.25 20.51
C ALA A 199 33.74 -15.60 21.07
N GLN A 200 33.64 -15.05 22.30
CA GLN A 200 34.76 -14.72 23.11
C GLN A 200 35.51 -16.04 23.32
N THR A 201 36.66 -16.16 22.69
CA THR A 201 37.68 -17.12 23.09
C THR A 201 38.14 -16.66 24.45
N ASP A 202 37.62 -17.29 25.51
CA ASP A 202 38.27 -17.29 26.82
C ASP A 202 39.66 -17.94 26.66
N ASP A 203 40.62 -17.11 26.52
CA ASP A 203 42.03 -17.48 26.70
C ASP A 203 42.25 -17.57 28.21
N ASP A 204 42.25 -18.80 28.76
CA ASP A 204 42.60 -19.08 30.16
C ASP A 204 44.11 -19.23 30.27
N PRO A 205 44.82 -18.26 30.83
CA PRO A 205 46.26 -18.41 31.09
C PRO A 205 46.45 -19.16 32.45
N ARG A 206 46.44 -20.45 32.42
CA ARG A 206 47.00 -21.19 33.55
C ARG A 206 48.44 -21.54 33.28
N ASP A 207 49.23 -20.86 33.96
CA ASP A 207 50.64 -21.02 34.22
C ASP A 207 50.91 -21.99 35.41
N PRO A 208 52.12 -22.47 35.52
CA PRO A 208 52.65 -23.70 36.02
C PRO A 208 52.70 -23.88 37.50
#